data_65c47ecf456c11d9090960aa340186f7
#
_entry.id   65c47ecf456c11d9090960aa340186f7
#
_cell.length_a   1.000
_cell.length_b   1.000
_cell.length_c   1.000
_cell.angle_alpha   90.00
_cell.angle_beta   90.00
_cell.angle_gamma   90.00
#
_symmetry.space_group_name_H-M   'P 1'
#
loop_
_entity.id
_entity.type
_entity.pdbx_description
1 polymer ?
#
loop_
_entity_poly.entity_id
_entity_poly.type
_entity_poly.pdbx_seq_one_letter_code
_entity_poly.pdbx_strand_id
1 'polypeptide(L)'
;GSQFALVLVKSWQTARAANQIKSFLPSHGVALTLQNGLGNFETLAAELGPDRVALGITTQGATLIGPGHVREGGRGPTHVADHPRLSPLIDLLRAAGFEVLQSPISNLQALVWGKLTINAAINPLTAILRVFNGELLNRPDALALMDAAAREVTAVAHAKGIVLPFPDPAARAREVAQATAGNRSSMFQDILRGAMTEVDAINGAVVREGAVAGVSVPVNETLYRLVRAVLITDKAEWHE
;
A
#
# COMPACT_ATOMS: atom_id res chain seq x y z
N GLY A 1 -13.83 3.80 -26.97
CA GLY A 1 -13.14 4.28 -25.80
C GLY A 1 -12.66 3.12 -24.93
N SER A 2 -11.75 3.37 -24.01
CA SER A 2 -11.25 2.33 -23.09
C SER A 2 -12.35 1.90 -22.11
N GLN A 3 -12.54 0.60 -21.95
CA GLN A 3 -13.53 0.05 -21.01
C GLN A 3 -12.96 -0.11 -19.58
N PHE A 4 -11.63 -0.02 -19.45
CA PHE A 4 -10.94 -0.22 -18.19
C PHE A 4 -9.96 0.91 -17.90
N ALA A 5 -9.80 1.22 -16.61
CA ALA A 5 -8.76 2.09 -16.09
C ALA A 5 -7.98 1.36 -14.98
N LEU A 6 -6.66 1.24 -15.12
CA LEU A 6 -5.78 0.77 -14.05
C LEU A 6 -5.31 1.97 -13.24
N VAL A 7 -5.61 1.99 -11.94
CA VAL A 7 -5.25 3.08 -11.02
C VAL A 7 -4.04 2.64 -10.21
N LEU A 8 -2.88 3.17 -10.59
CA LEU A 8 -1.56 2.84 -10.04
C LEU A 8 -0.81 4.09 -9.54
N VAL A 9 -1.47 5.23 -9.53
CA VAL A 9 -0.91 6.48 -9.00
C VAL A 9 -0.71 6.40 -7.49
N LYS A 10 0.10 7.29 -6.93
CA LYS A 10 0.25 7.40 -5.48
C LYS A 10 -1.10 7.76 -4.83
N SER A 11 -1.35 7.26 -3.62
CA SER A 11 -2.64 7.40 -2.92
C SER A 11 -3.14 8.85 -2.80
N TRP A 12 -2.24 9.81 -2.62
CA TRP A 12 -2.60 11.24 -2.57
C TRP A 12 -3.07 11.81 -3.93
N GLN A 13 -2.90 11.09 -5.03
CA GLN A 13 -3.37 11.47 -6.37
C GLN A 13 -4.72 10.84 -6.73
N THR A 14 -5.27 9.97 -5.90
CA THR A 14 -6.46 9.16 -6.23
C THR A 14 -7.67 10.01 -6.57
N ALA A 15 -7.95 11.06 -5.81
CA ALA A 15 -9.08 11.96 -6.09
C ALA A 15 -8.95 12.66 -7.45
N ARG A 16 -7.74 13.13 -7.79
CA ARG A 16 -7.46 13.71 -9.12
C ARG A 16 -7.62 12.68 -10.22
N ALA A 17 -7.09 11.47 -10.03
CA ALA A 17 -7.23 10.38 -11.00
C ALA A 17 -8.70 9.99 -11.20
N ALA A 18 -9.49 9.90 -10.13
CA ALA A 18 -10.92 9.62 -10.19
C ALA A 18 -11.68 10.62 -11.07
N ASN A 19 -11.43 11.92 -10.88
CA ASN A 19 -12.03 12.98 -11.70
C ASN A 19 -11.62 12.87 -13.18
N GLN A 20 -10.35 12.54 -13.46
CA GLN A 20 -9.88 12.33 -14.82
C GLN A 20 -10.54 11.11 -15.47
N ILE A 21 -10.58 9.98 -14.74
CA ILE A 21 -11.21 8.74 -15.21
C ILE A 21 -12.69 8.95 -15.53
N LYS A 22 -13.41 9.71 -14.71
CA LYS A 22 -14.83 10.04 -14.90
C LYS A 22 -15.11 10.68 -16.24
N SER A 23 -14.15 11.46 -16.79
CA SER A 23 -14.33 12.18 -18.06
C SER A 23 -14.23 11.30 -19.31
N PHE A 24 -13.56 10.14 -19.24
CA PHE A 24 -13.33 9.28 -20.41
C PHE A 24 -13.81 7.84 -20.26
N LEU A 25 -13.99 7.35 -19.03
CA LEU A 25 -14.43 5.98 -18.77
C LEU A 25 -15.96 5.88 -18.99
N PRO A 26 -16.45 5.06 -19.93
CA PRO A 26 -17.87 4.95 -20.20
C PRO A 26 -18.64 4.43 -18.97
N SER A 27 -19.96 4.63 -18.95
CA SER A 27 -20.82 4.28 -17.81
C SER A 27 -20.74 2.80 -17.39
N HIS A 28 -20.45 1.92 -18.34
CA HIS A 28 -20.24 0.48 -18.09
C HIS A 28 -18.78 0.12 -17.81
N GLY A 29 -17.85 1.08 -17.90
CA GLY A 29 -16.43 0.86 -17.66
C GLY A 29 -16.08 0.68 -16.19
N VAL A 30 -14.96 0.02 -15.90
CA VAL A 30 -14.50 -0.31 -14.55
C VAL A 30 -13.08 0.23 -14.32
N ALA A 31 -12.88 0.87 -13.17
CA ALA A 31 -11.58 1.25 -12.66
C ALA A 31 -11.09 0.19 -11.65
N LEU A 32 -9.92 -0.40 -11.91
CA LEU A 32 -9.26 -1.32 -10.97
C LEU A 32 -8.16 -0.57 -10.23
N THR A 33 -8.26 -0.47 -8.90
CA THR A 33 -7.17 0.04 -8.07
C THR A 33 -6.30 -1.10 -7.55
N LEU A 34 -4.98 -0.94 -7.71
CA LEU A 34 -3.94 -1.81 -7.14
C LEU A 34 -3.01 -1.03 -6.21
N GLN A 35 -3.46 0.13 -5.75
CA GLN A 35 -2.69 1.05 -4.93
C GLN A 35 -2.44 0.50 -3.53
N ASN A 36 -1.36 0.96 -2.89
CA ASN A 36 -1.06 0.63 -1.49
C ASN A 36 -1.94 1.42 -0.52
N GLY A 37 -2.11 0.87 0.69
CA GLY A 37 -2.86 1.53 1.76
C GLY A 37 -4.37 1.38 1.64
N LEU A 38 -5.09 2.12 2.48
CA LEU A 38 -6.56 2.13 2.51
C LEU A 38 -7.11 3.48 2.03
N GLY A 39 -8.40 3.50 1.70
CA GLY A 39 -9.14 4.70 1.28
C GLY A 39 -9.14 4.96 -0.22
N ASN A 40 -8.35 4.23 -1.01
CA ASN A 40 -8.27 4.44 -2.47
C ASN A 40 -9.55 3.97 -3.19
N PHE A 41 -10.08 2.82 -2.78
CA PHE A 41 -11.35 2.29 -3.32
C PHE A 41 -12.49 3.25 -3.03
N GLU A 42 -12.62 3.70 -1.80
CA GLU A 42 -13.67 4.60 -1.34
C GLU A 42 -13.62 5.94 -2.07
N THR A 43 -12.42 6.49 -2.27
CA THR A 43 -12.21 7.73 -3.03
C THR A 43 -12.63 7.59 -4.50
N LEU A 44 -12.30 6.46 -5.14
CA LEU A 44 -12.72 6.18 -6.51
C LEU A 44 -14.23 5.94 -6.58
N ALA A 45 -14.78 5.18 -5.63
CA ALA A 45 -16.20 4.85 -5.59
C ALA A 45 -17.09 6.08 -5.37
N ALA A 46 -16.63 7.05 -4.59
CA ALA A 46 -17.35 8.31 -4.39
C ALA A 46 -17.53 9.10 -5.70
N GLU A 47 -16.57 9.03 -6.61
CA GLU A 47 -16.61 9.75 -7.88
C GLU A 47 -17.24 8.96 -9.04
N LEU A 48 -16.98 7.66 -9.08
CA LEU A 48 -17.36 6.81 -10.22
C LEU A 48 -18.63 5.98 -9.95
N GLY A 49 -18.98 5.79 -8.68
CA GLY A 49 -19.95 4.81 -8.22
C GLY A 49 -19.28 3.46 -7.85
N PRO A 50 -19.72 2.79 -6.77
CA PRO A 50 -19.10 1.57 -6.26
C PRO A 50 -19.10 0.43 -7.29
N ASP A 51 -20.14 0.30 -8.10
CA ASP A 51 -20.26 -0.73 -9.14
C ASP A 51 -19.29 -0.56 -10.32
N ARG A 52 -18.57 0.55 -10.34
CA ARG A 52 -17.57 0.88 -11.37
C ARG A 52 -16.15 0.86 -10.86
N VAL A 53 -15.94 0.40 -9.64
CA VAL A 53 -14.62 0.30 -9.03
C VAL A 53 -14.38 -1.12 -8.55
N ALA A 54 -13.24 -1.67 -8.92
CA ALA A 54 -12.78 -2.95 -8.40
C ALA A 54 -11.56 -2.74 -7.51
N LEU A 55 -11.52 -3.46 -6.39
CA LEU A 55 -10.38 -3.50 -5.49
C LEU A 55 -9.43 -4.62 -5.93
N GLY A 56 -8.14 -4.36 -5.87
CA GLY A 56 -7.12 -5.37 -6.01
C GLY A 56 -5.88 -5.05 -5.19
N ILE A 57 -5.00 -6.01 -5.11
CA ILE A 57 -3.71 -5.91 -4.44
C ILE A 57 -2.66 -6.62 -5.27
N THR A 58 -1.50 -6.00 -5.45
CA THR A 58 -0.38 -6.61 -6.16
C THR A 58 0.86 -6.67 -5.29
N THR A 59 1.63 -7.74 -5.44
CA THR A 59 2.97 -7.89 -4.87
C THR A 59 4.06 -7.72 -5.92
N GLN A 60 3.71 -7.30 -7.13
CA GLN A 60 4.67 -6.90 -8.16
C GLN A 60 5.47 -5.68 -7.68
N GLY A 61 6.77 -5.77 -7.81
CA GLY A 61 7.69 -4.67 -7.52
C GLY A 61 8.29 -4.11 -8.80
N ALA A 62 8.39 -2.78 -8.88
CA ALA A 62 9.10 -2.09 -9.95
C ALA A 62 9.83 -0.86 -9.43
N THR A 63 11.01 -0.60 -9.95
CA THR A 63 11.81 0.58 -9.61
C THR A 63 12.03 1.43 -10.84
N LEU A 64 11.60 2.68 -10.79
CA LEU A 64 11.90 3.66 -11.83
C LEU A 64 13.40 4.05 -11.71
N ILE A 65 14.18 3.70 -12.71
CA ILE A 65 15.61 4.00 -12.80
C ILE A 65 15.84 5.40 -13.41
N GLY A 66 14.99 5.75 -14.38
CA GLY A 66 15.02 7.04 -15.07
C GLY A 66 13.85 7.15 -16.04
N PRO A 67 13.70 8.26 -16.76
CA PRO A 67 12.63 8.44 -17.72
C PRO A 67 12.58 7.29 -18.73
N GLY A 68 11.44 6.59 -18.82
CA GLY A 68 11.25 5.46 -19.72
C GLY A 68 12.00 4.17 -19.33
N HIS A 69 12.75 4.17 -18.21
CA HIS A 69 13.55 3.03 -17.77
C HIS A 69 13.06 2.49 -16.43
N VAL A 70 12.39 1.34 -16.46
CA VAL A 70 11.88 0.63 -15.28
C VAL A 70 12.62 -0.69 -15.12
N ARG A 71 13.06 -0.99 -13.90
CA ARG A 71 13.61 -2.29 -13.53
C ARG A 71 12.58 -3.07 -12.71
N GLU A 72 12.37 -4.33 -13.09
CA GLU A 72 11.55 -5.25 -12.30
C GLU A 72 12.19 -5.44 -10.90
N GLY A 73 11.38 -5.29 -9.86
CA GLY A 73 11.82 -5.36 -8.46
C GLY A 73 11.39 -6.63 -7.74
N GLY A 74 10.59 -7.45 -8.39
CA GLY A 74 10.10 -8.74 -7.89
C GLY A 74 8.78 -9.11 -8.54
N ARG A 75 8.59 -10.40 -8.77
CA ARG A 75 7.34 -10.99 -9.28
C ARG A 75 6.52 -11.54 -8.15
N GLY A 76 5.22 -11.31 -8.20
CA GLY A 76 4.27 -11.90 -7.28
C GLY A 76 2.85 -11.74 -7.81
N PRO A 77 1.89 -12.47 -7.24
CA PRO A 77 0.51 -12.46 -7.71
C PRO A 77 -0.16 -11.08 -7.54
N THR A 78 -1.12 -10.84 -8.42
CA THR A 78 -2.09 -9.76 -8.30
C THR A 78 -3.43 -10.41 -7.97
N HIS A 79 -3.99 -10.07 -6.82
CA HIS A 79 -5.33 -10.50 -6.43
C HIS A 79 -6.33 -9.39 -6.73
N VAL A 80 -7.46 -9.73 -7.30
CA VAL A 80 -8.55 -8.80 -7.60
C VAL A 80 -9.86 -9.33 -7.03
N ALA A 81 -10.72 -8.42 -6.56
CA ALA A 81 -12.05 -8.79 -6.12
C ALA A 81 -12.87 -9.36 -7.27
N ASP A 82 -13.74 -10.32 -6.94
CA ASP A 82 -14.76 -10.76 -7.87
C ASP A 82 -15.60 -9.56 -8.32
N HIS A 83 -15.64 -9.35 -9.62
CA HIS A 83 -16.39 -8.25 -10.21
C HIS A 83 -16.93 -8.69 -11.59
N PRO A 84 -18.25 -8.56 -11.86
CA PRO A 84 -18.89 -9.18 -13.02
C PRO A 84 -18.36 -8.69 -14.38
N ARG A 85 -17.75 -7.50 -14.42
CA ARG A 85 -17.25 -6.89 -15.65
C ARG A 85 -15.72 -6.91 -15.78
N LEU A 86 -14.99 -7.58 -14.88
CA LEU A 86 -13.52 -7.50 -14.86
C LEU A 86 -12.84 -8.61 -15.66
N SER A 87 -13.54 -9.68 -16.01
CA SER A 87 -12.96 -10.85 -16.71
C SER A 87 -12.13 -10.48 -17.93
N PRO A 88 -12.56 -9.59 -18.85
CA PRO A 88 -11.74 -9.25 -20.02
C PRO A 88 -10.42 -8.56 -19.65
N LEU A 89 -10.40 -7.74 -18.61
CA LEU A 89 -9.16 -7.11 -18.11
C LEU A 89 -8.24 -8.15 -17.49
N ILE A 90 -8.77 -9.10 -16.74
CA ILE A 90 -8.01 -10.19 -16.13
C ILE A 90 -7.34 -11.04 -17.21
N ASP A 91 -8.09 -11.38 -18.26
CA ASP A 91 -7.56 -12.16 -19.38
C ASP A 91 -6.44 -11.40 -20.12
N LEU A 92 -6.59 -10.10 -20.32
CA LEU A 92 -5.54 -9.24 -20.87
C LEU A 92 -4.28 -9.23 -20.02
N LEU A 93 -4.44 -9.10 -18.70
CA LEU A 93 -3.30 -9.09 -17.76
C LEU A 93 -2.60 -10.46 -17.76
N ARG A 94 -3.36 -11.57 -17.77
CA ARG A 94 -2.79 -12.93 -17.89
C ARG A 94 -2.06 -13.14 -19.20
N ALA A 95 -2.64 -12.70 -20.31
CA ALA A 95 -1.99 -12.74 -21.60
C ALA A 95 -0.70 -11.91 -21.67
N ALA A 96 -0.63 -10.84 -20.88
CA ALA A 96 0.58 -10.02 -20.69
C ALA A 96 1.61 -10.64 -19.72
N GLY A 97 1.36 -11.85 -19.19
CA GLY A 97 2.28 -12.59 -18.33
C GLY A 97 2.14 -12.30 -16.83
N PHE A 98 1.10 -11.60 -16.39
CA PHE A 98 0.84 -11.39 -14.98
C PHE A 98 0.06 -12.57 -14.39
N GLU A 99 0.47 -13.00 -13.21
CA GLU A 99 -0.34 -13.92 -12.40
C GLU A 99 -1.47 -13.14 -11.74
N VAL A 100 -2.72 -13.39 -12.18
CA VAL A 100 -3.91 -12.72 -11.65
C VAL A 100 -4.87 -13.74 -11.07
N LEU A 101 -5.17 -13.58 -9.78
CA LEU A 101 -6.08 -14.41 -9.01
C LEU A 101 -7.33 -13.61 -8.62
N GLN A 102 -8.50 -14.19 -8.80
CA GLN A 102 -9.76 -13.62 -8.34
C GLN A 102 -10.10 -14.19 -6.96
N SER A 103 -10.68 -13.37 -6.12
CA SER A 103 -11.06 -13.75 -4.76
C SER A 103 -12.31 -13.01 -4.30
N PRO A 104 -13.15 -13.63 -3.48
CA PRO A 104 -14.21 -12.93 -2.77
C PRO A 104 -13.68 -11.71 -2.03
N ILE A 105 -14.48 -10.66 -1.91
CA ILE A 105 -14.06 -9.39 -1.30
C ILE A 105 -13.55 -9.56 0.13
N SER A 106 -14.12 -10.50 0.91
CA SER A 106 -13.67 -10.80 2.27
C SER A 106 -12.23 -11.31 2.32
N ASN A 107 -11.87 -12.21 1.40
CA ASN A 107 -10.51 -12.74 1.30
C ASN A 107 -9.55 -11.65 0.84
N LEU A 108 -9.98 -10.80 -0.10
CA LEU A 108 -9.16 -9.69 -0.57
C LEU A 108 -8.92 -8.66 0.53
N GLN A 109 -9.93 -8.36 1.37
CA GLN A 109 -9.75 -7.48 2.55
C GLN A 109 -8.68 -8.03 3.49
N ALA A 110 -8.68 -9.34 3.77
CA ALA A 110 -7.64 -9.98 4.57
C ALA A 110 -6.23 -9.77 3.97
N LEU A 111 -6.08 -9.91 2.64
CA LEU A 111 -4.82 -9.67 1.94
C LEU A 111 -4.39 -8.20 1.98
N VAL A 112 -5.34 -7.27 1.78
CA VAL A 112 -5.07 -5.81 1.85
C VAL A 112 -4.58 -5.43 3.24
N TRP A 113 -5.27 -5.87 4.29
CA TRP A 113 -4.85 -5.62 5.67
C TRP A 113 -3.54 -6.33 6.04
N GLY A 114 -3.32 -7.54 5.50
CA GLY A 114 -2.05 -8.24 5.63
C GLY A 114 -0.88 -7.46 5.04
N LYS A 115 -1.05 -6.91 3.83
CA LYS A 115 -0.03 -6.05 3.21
C LYS A 115 0.13 -4.72 3.94
N LEU A 116 -0.98 -4.13 4.42
CA LEU A 116 -0.95 -2.93 5.24
C LEU A 116 -0.12 -3.14 6.51
N THR A 117 -0.28 -4.28 7.19
CA THR A 117 0.49 -4.64 8.39
C THR A 117 1.99 -4.59 8.12
N ILE A 118 2.43 -5.20 7.03
CA ILE A 118 3.85 -5.23 6.65
C ILE A 118 4.35 -3.85 6.26
N ASN A 119 3.60 -3.12 5.44
CA ASN A 119 3.97 -1.79 5.00
C ASN A 119 4.03 -0.77 6.15
N ALA A 120 3.06 -0.81 7.08
CA ALA A 120 3.02 0.07 8.24
C ALA A 120 4.18 -0.20 9.22
N ALA A 121 4.67 -1.43 9.28
CA ALA A 121 5.79 -1.83 10.14
C ALA A 121 7.15 -1.50 9.53
N ILE A 122 7.36 -1.75 8.24
CA ILE A 122 8.68 -1.64 7.59
C ILE A 122 8.91 -0.23 7.00
N ASN A 123 7.93 0.29 6.24
CA ASN A 123 8.17 1.45 5.39
C ASN A 123 8.52 2.72 6.16
N PRO A 124 7.81 3.12 7.23
CA PRO A 124 8.12 4.33 7.96
C PRO A 124 9.47 4.24 8.67
N LEU A 125 9.81 3.09 9.27
CA LEU A 125 11.08 2.90 9.97
C LEU A 125 12.26 3.01 9.01
N THR A 126 12.20 2.35 7.86
CA THR A 126 13.27 2.44 6.85
C THR A 126 13.39 3.85 6.26
N ALA A 127 12.28 4.56 6.11
CA ALA A 127 12.26 5.94 5.62
C ALA A 127 12.87 6.92 6.63
N ILE A 128 12.52 6.80 7.92
CA ILE A 128 13.04 7.65 9.00
C ILE A 128 14.52 7.37 9.24
N LEU A 129 14.91 6.10 9.34
CA LEU A 129 16.28 5.67 9.63
C LEU A 129 17.21 5.71 8.41
N ARG A 130 16.63 5.85 7.19
CA ARG A 130 17.33 5.82 5.90
C ARG A 130 18.16 4.55 5.70
N VAL A 131 17.57 3.39 6.02
CA VAL A 131 18.23 2.08 5.97
C VAL A 131 17.53 1.12 5.03
N PHE A 132 18.21 0.06 4.61
CA PHE A 132 17.61 -1.07 3.90
C PHE A 132 16.69 -1.88 4.82
N ASN A 133 15.75 -2.62 4.23
CA ASN A 133 14.75 -3.37 4.99
C ASN A 133 15.38 -4.34 6.01
N GLY A 134 16.42 -5.09 5.60
CA GLY A 134 17.09 -6.07 6.47
C GLY A 134 17.84 -5.46 7.65
N GLU A 135 18.23 -4.20 7.56
CA GLU A 135 18.94 -3.53 8.66
C GLU A 135 18.06 -3.30 9.89
N LEU A 136 16.73 -3.28 9.72
CA LEU A 136 15.80 -3.20 10.86
C LEU A 136 15.95 -4.40 11.80
N LEU A 137 16.29 -5.58 11.27
CA LEU A 137 16.45 -6.80 12.04
C LEU A 137 17.70 -6.79 12.93
N ASN A 138 18.69 -6.00 12.57
CA ASN A 138 19.97 -5.86 13.29
C ASN A 138 19.96 -4.70 14.30
N ARG A 139 18.83 -4.01 14.47
CA ARG A 139 18.67 -2.85 15.35
C ARG A 139 17.56 -3.16 16.37
N PRO A 140 17.89 -3.55 17.61
CA PRO A 140 16.91 -4.05 18.59
C PRO A 140 15.70 -3.11 18.80
N ASP A 141 15.92 -1.80 18.91
CA ASP A 141 14.84 -0.84 19.11
C ASP A 141 13.97 -0.66 17.85
N ALA A 142 14.57 -0.67 16.66
CA ALA A 142 13.82 -0.62 15.40
C ALA A 142 12.98 -1.90 15.20
N LEU A 143 13.54 -3.05 15.55
CA LEU A 143 12.85 -4.33 15.53
C LEU A 143 11.65 -4.33 16.50
N ALA A 144 11.83 -3.82 17.73
CA ALA A 144 10.76 -3.70 18.71
C ALA A 144 9.62 -2.79 18.20
N LEU A 145 9.95 -1.66 17.59
CA LEU A 145 8.96 -0.75 16.98
C LEU A 145 8.25 -1.38 15.78
N MET A 146 8.98 -2.11 14.91
CA MET A 146 8.42 -2.83 13.78
C MET A 146 7.40 -3.87 14.24
N ASP A 147 7.74 -4.66 15.25
CA ASP A 147 6.85 -5.67 15.83
C ASP A 147 5.60 -5.03 16.46
N ALA A 148 5.78 -3.95 17.21
CA ALA A 148 4.67 -3.25 17.85
C ALA A 148 3.73 -2.63 16.81
N ALA A 149 4.26 -1.98 15.78
CA ALA A 149 3.46 -1.43 14.68
C ALA A 149 2.62 -2.51 13.98
N ALA A 150 3.23 -3.67 13.69
CA ALA A 150 2.52 -4.79 13.07
C ALA A 150 1.37 -5.33 13.96
N ARG A 151 1.60 -5.44 15.28
CA ARG A 151 0.57 -5.89 16.22
C ARG A 151 -0.59 -4.90 16.35
N GLU A 152 -0.32 -3.60 16.35
CA GLU A 152 -1.37 -2.57 16.37
C GLU A 152 -2.29 -2.66 15.15
N VAL A 153 -1.72 -2.78 13.93
CA VAL A 153 -2.51 -2.95 12.71
C VAL A 153 -3.40 -4.19 12.79
N THR A 154 -2.84 -5.29 13.32
CA THR A 154 -3.59 -6.54 13.49
C THR A 154 -4.72 -6.39 14.51
N ALA A 155 -4.50 -5.67 15.61
CA ALA A 155 -5.54 -5.40 16.59
C ALA A 155 -6.72 -4.62 15.98
N VAL A 156 -6.42 -3.62 15.14
CA VAL A 156 -7.44 -2.87 14.40
C VAL A 156 -8.19 -3.77 13.42
N ALA A 157 -7.47 -4.60 12.65
CA ALA A 157 -8.08 -5.55 11.71
C ALA A 157 -9.04 -6.51 12.44
N HIS A 158 -8.62 -7.09 13.56
CA HIS A 158 -9.44 -7.98 14.37
C HIS A 158 -10.69 -7.28 14.92
N ALA A 159 -10.57 -6.06 15.43
CA ALA A 159 -11.71 -5.27 15.91
C ALA A 159 -12.74 -4.98 14.80
N LYS A 160 -12.30 -5.00 13.53
CA LYS A 160 -13.16 -4.90 12.33
C LYS A 160 -13.64 -6.25 11.80
N GLY A 161 -13.35 -7.36 12.50
CA GLY A 161 -13.74 -8.72 12.07
C GLY A 161 -12.90 -9.27 10.90
N ILE A 162 -11.74 -8.68 10.62
CA ILE A 162 -10.85 -9.10 9.53
C ILE A 162 -9.76 -10.01 10.10
N VAL A 163 -9.73 -11.27 9.62
CA VAL A 163 -8.70 -12.24 9.98
C VAL A 163 -7.56 -12.14 8.97
N LEU A 164 -6.35 -11.85 9.45
CA LEU A 164 -5.17 -11.73 8.59
C LEU A 164 -4.73 -13.10 8.04
N PRO A 165 -4.07 -13.14 6.86
CA PRO A 165 -3.65 -14.40 6.21
C PRO A 165 -2.40 -15.04 6.85
N PHE A 166 -2.05 -14.65 8.05
CA PHE A 166 -0.91 -15.18 8.84
C PHE A 166 -1.20 -15.04 10.35
N PRO A 167 -0.73 -16.01 11.17
CA PRO A 167 -1.05 -16.04 12.60
C PRO A 167 -0.23 -15.05 13.43
N ASP A 168 1.01 -14.77 13.03
CA ASP A 168 1.91 -13.85 13.75
C ASP A 168 2.34 -12.68 12.83
N PRO A 169 1.79 -11.47 13.05
CA PRO A 169 2.11 -10.30 12.25
C PRO A 169 3.57 -9.83 12.42
N ALA A 170 4.14 -9.97 13.61
CA ALA A 170 5.52 -9.58 13.88
C ALA A 170 6.50 -10.53 13.17
N ALA A 171 6.28 -11.85 13.30
CA ALA A 171 7.06 -12.83 12.55
C ALA A 171 6.97 -12.60 11.05
N ARG A 172 5.76 -12.33 10.53
CA ARG A 172 5.57 -12.06 9.10
C ARG A 172 6.29 -10.80 8.63
N ALA A 173 6.27 -9.73 9.40
CA ALA A 173 7.02 -8.51 9.08
C ALA A 173 8.53 -8.77 9.03
N ARG A 174 9.06 -9.55 9.98
CA ARG A 174 10.48 -9.94 10.01
C ARG A 174 10.87 -10.81 8.80
N GLU A 175 10.03 -11.79 8.44
CA GLU A 175 10.24 -12.62 7.24
C GLU A 175 10.33 -11.76 5.97
N VAL A 176 9.42 -10.80 5.81
CA VAL A 176 9.43 -9.91 4.64
C VAL A 176 10.66 -8.99 4.68
N ALA A 177 11.01 -8.41 5.83
CA ALA A 177 12.21 -7.61 5.98
C ALA A 177 13.47 -8.40 5.61
N GLN A 178 13.56 -9.67 6.00
CA GLN A 178 14.66 -10.57 5.66
C GLN A 178 14.66 -10.94 4.17
N ALA A 179 13.50 -11.32 3.61
CA ALA A 179 13.38 -11.68 2.19
C ALA A 179 13.69 -10.51 1.24
N THR A 180 13.54 -9.28 1.72
CA THR A 180 13.81 -8.05 0.99
C THR A 180 14.98 -7.25 1.58
N ALA A 181 15.91 -7.92 2.24
CA ALA A 181 16.95 -7.28 3.07
C ALA A 181 17.76 -6.23 2.32
N GLY A 182 18.10 -6.46 1.06
CA GLY A 182 18.83 -5.53 0.20
C GLY A 182 17.98 -4.45 -0.47
N ASN A 183 16.68 -4.41 -0.20
CA ASN A 183 15.77 -3.44 -0.84
C ASN A 183 15.59 -2.19 0.03
N ARG A 184 15.38 -1.07 -0.63
CA ARG A 184 14.80 0.14 -0.03
C ARG A 184 13.29 0.05 -0.12
N SER A 185 12.56 0.30 0.98
CA SER A 185 11.11 0.39 0.92
C SER A 185 10.64 1.48 -0.06
N SER A 186 9.41 1.38 -0.54
CA SER A 186 8.83 2.40 -1.43
C SER A 186 8.81 3.78 -0.77
N MET A 187 8.50 3.85 0.53
CA MET A 187 8.47 5.09 1.30
C MET A 187 9.87 5.69 1.46
N PHE A 188 10.89 4.87 1.71
CA PHE A 188 12.27 5.34 1.74
C PHE A 188 12.71 5.87 0.37
N GLN A 189 12.33 5.20 -0.72
CA GLN A 189 12.61 5.68 -2.07
C GLN A 189 11.92 7.03 -2.35
N ASP A 190 10.71 7.25 -1.84
CA ASP A 190 10.01 8.52 -1.98
C ASP A 190 10.76 9.64 -1.23
N ILE A 191 11.20 9.41 0.02
CA ILE A 191 12.01 10.36 0.80
C ILE A 191 13.31 10.71 0.07
N LEU A 192 14.04 9.72 -0.47
CA LEU A 192 15.28 9.97 -1.23
C LEU A 192 15.08 10.83 -2.48
N ARG A 193 13.88 10.84 -3.03
CA ARG A 193 13.53 11.66 -4.21
C ARG A 193 12.91 13.01 -3.83
N GLY A 194 12.77 13.33 -2.54
CA GLY A 194 12.00 14.47 -2.09
C GLY A 194 10.52 14.42 -2.49
N ALA A 195 9.97 13.22 -2.70
CA ALA A 195 8.61 13.02 -3.16
C ALA A 195 7.66 12.77 -1.98
N MET A 196 6.38 13.16 -2.15
CA MET A 196 5.33 12.82 -1.18
C MET A 196 5.20 11.30 -1.04
N THR A 197 5.13 10.83 0.21
CA THR A 197 4.95 9.42 0.56
C THR A 197 3.47 9.03 0.64
N GLU A 198 3.21 7.73 0.79
CA GLU A 198 1.86 7.18 1.04
C GLU A 198 1.57 6.99 2.54
N VAL A 199 2.28 7.67 3.43
CA VAL A 199 2.12 7.50 4.88
C VAL A 199 0.70 7.78 5.35
N ASP A 200 -0.03 8.70 4.71
CA ASP A 200 -1.43 9.00 5.03
C ASP A 200 -2.38 7.82 4.74
N ALA A 201 -2.13 7.07 3.68
CA ALA A 201 -2.91 5.90 3.30
C ALA A 201 -2.43 4.61 4.01
N ILE A 202 -1.25 4.62 4.61
CA ILE A 202 -0.67 3.49 5.36
C ILE A 202 -0.86 3.72 6.86
N ASN A 203 0.10 4.31 7.55
CA ASN A 203 0.01 4.51 9.02
C ASN A 203 -1.11 5.48 9.41
N GLY A 204 -1.34 6.54 8.62
CA GLY A 204 -2.46 7.47 8.83
C GLY A 204 -3.83 6.77 8.72
N ALA A 205 -3.96 5.81 7.82
CA ALA A 205 -5.17 4.99 7.74
C ALA A 205 -5.34 4.10 8.98
N VAL A 206 -4.26 3.49 9.47
CA VAL A 206 -4.29 2.69 10.71
C VAL A 206 -4.76 3.54 11.89
N VAL A 207 -4.28 4.78 12.01
CA VAL A 207 -4.70 5.72 13.06
C VAL A 207 -6.20 6.03 12.95
N ARG A 208 -6.71 6.34 11.76
CA ARG A 208 -8.14 6.62 11.55
C ARG A 208 -9.02 5.40 11.84
N GLU A 209 -8.63 4.24 11.32
CA GLU A 209 -9.39 3.00 11.52
C GLU A 209 -9.34 2.54 12.98
N GLY A 210 -8.21 2.73 13.67
CA GLY A 210 -8.06 2.49 15.12
C GLY A 210 -9.01 3.36 15.94
N ALA A 211 -9.09 4.65 15.62
CA ALA A 211 -10.01 5.57 16.30
C ALA A 211 -11.49 5.15 16.11
N VAL A 212 -11.87 4.73 14.88
CA VAL A 212 -13.22 4.22 14.60
C VAL A 212 -13.50 2.90 15.34
N ALA A 213 -12.51 2.03 15.45
CA ALA A 213 -12.64 0.72 16.11
C ALA A 213 -12.42 0.77 17.64
N GLY A 214 -12.08 1.93 18.22
CA GLY A 214 -11.75 2.06 19.64
C GLY A 214 -10.44 1.38 20.04
N VAL A 215 -9.50 1.20 19.09
CA VAL A 215 -8.20 0.54 19.30
C VAL A 215 -7.09 1.59 19.31
N SER A 216 -6.30 1.62 20.38
CA SER A 216 -5.12 2.50 20.50
C SER A 216 -3.97 2.00 19.62
N VAL A 217 -3.34 2.92 18.86
CA VAL A 217 -2.26 2.61 17.92
C VAL A 217 -1.11 3.63 18.04
N PRO A 218 -0.52 3.80 19.25
CA PRO A 218 0.44 4.87 19.53
C PRO A 218 1.72 4.78 18.70
N VAL A 219 2.18 3.57 18.36
CA VAL A 219 3.39 3.39 17.55
C VAL A 219 3.12 3.81 16.11
N ASN A 220 2.02 3.37 15.51
CA ASN A 220 1.63 3.80 14.16
C ASN A 220 1.39 5.31 14.09
N GLU A 221 0.78 5.91 15.12
CA GLU A 221 0.59 7.36 15.18
C GLU A 221 1.93 8.10 15.24
N THR A 222 2.85 7.63 16.08
CA THR A 222 4.19 8.23 16.20
C THR A 222 4.94 8.13 14.86
N LEU A 223 4.97 6.97 14.24
CA LEU A 223 5.62 6.76 12.94
C LEU A 223 4.99 7.63 11.84
N TYR A 224 3.66 7.74 11.82
CA TYR A 224 2.93 8.61 10.92
C TYR A 224 3.37 10.08 11.04
N ARG A 225 3.43 10.59 12.27
CA ARG A 225 3.84 11.97 12.55
C ARG A 225 5.31 12.23 12.19
N LEU A 226 6.20 11.28 12.49
CA LEU A 226 7.63 11.39 12.18
C LEU A 226 7.88 11.43 10.67
N VAL A 227 7.26 10.55 9.88
CA VAL A 227 7.43 10.57 8.41
C VAL A 227 6.94 11.90 7.82
N ARG A 228 5.81 12.43 8.30
CA ARG A 228 5.32 13.74 7.86
C ARG A 228 6.27 14.88 8.22
N ALA A 229 6.89 14.81 9.39
CA ALA A 229 7.88 15.81 9.83
C ALA A 229 9.13 15.80 8.94
N VAL A 230 9.62 14.61 8.57
CA VAL A 230 10.77 14.45 7.64
C VAL A 230 10.50 15.11 6.29
N LEU A 231 9.28 14.97 5.75
CA LEU A 231 8.90 15.55 4.46
C LEU A 231 8.90 17.10 4.43
N ILE A 232 8.71 17.73 5.58
CA ILE A 232 8.70 19.20 5.68
C ILE A 232 10.13 19.76 5.68
N THR A 233 11.07 19.02 6.22
CA THR A 233 12.47 19.47 6.40
C THR A 233 13.35 19.29 5.17
N ASP A 234 13.03 18.35 4.28
CA ASP A 234 13.86 18.13 3.07
C ASP A 234 13.77 19.24 2.00
N LYS A 235 13.00 20.32 2.25
CA LYS A 235 13.06 21.56 1.46
C LYS A 235 14.03 22.59 2.01
N ALA A 236 14.57 22.38 3.21
CA ALA A 236 15.63 23.19 3.77
C ALA A 236 16.96 22.50 3.42
N GLU A 237 17.75 23.13 2.57
CA GLU A 237 19.11 22.70 2.23
C GLU A 237 19.89 22.51 3.54
N TRP A 238 20.38 21.28 3.76
CA TRP A 238 21.39 21.03 4.75
C TRP A 238 22.69 21.62 4.16
N HIS A 239 22.97 22.88 4.48
CA HIS A 239 24.29 23.43 4.28
C HIS A 239 25.21 22.80 5.33
N GLU A 240 26.20 22.02 4.87
CA GLU A 240 27.33 21.54 5.65
C GLU A 240 28.18 22.70 6.19
#